data_1f276b2f7f8aa68a77a3c785b8163a38
#
_entry.id   1f276b2f7f8aa68a77a3c785b8163a38
#
_cell.length_a   1.000
_cell.length_b   1.000
_cell.length_c   1.000
_cell.angle_alpha   90.00
_cell.angle_beta   90.00
_cell.angle_gamma   90.00
#
_symmetry.space_group_name_H-M   'P 1'
#
loop_
_entity.id
_entity.type
_entity.pdbx_description
1 polymer ?
#
loop_
_entity_poly.entity_id
_entity_poly.type
_entity_poly.pdbx_seq_one_letter_code
_entity_poly.pdbx_strand_id
1 'polypeptide(L)'
;MPAAYAITVQVSQLLKDGYMEAVDIKQLESFDAGCLFAQAEGIIPAPESCHAIAATIREANKCKETGEEKVILFNLSGHGLIDMASYDKYLSGDLVNYELTDADIQKNLDEIGNLA
;
A
#
# COMPACT_ATOMS: atom_id res chain seq x y z
N MET A 1 -8.73 -2.44 -4.80
CA MET A 1 -8.21 -1.77 -6.01
C MET A 1 -6.70 -1.77 -5.92
N PRO A 2 -5.95 -2.29 -6.87
CA PRO A 2 -4.51 -2.14 -6.85
C PRO A 2 -4.18 -0.66 -7.01
N ALA A 3 -3.34 -0.15 -6.12
CA ALA A 3 -2.91 1.27 -6.10
C ALA A 3 -2.22 1.74 -7.41
N ALA A 4 -1.95 0.82 -8.31
CA ALA A 4 -1.26 1.09 -9.57
C ALA A 4 -2.00 2.05 -10.53
N TYR A 5 -3.29 2.26 -10.35
CA TYR A 5 -4.07 3.09 -11.28
C TYR A 5 -4.14 4.59 -10.89
N ALA A 6 -3.64 4.95 -9.72
CA ALA A 6 -3.59 6.35 -9.30
C ALA A 6 -2.24 7.03 -9.62
N ILE A 7 -1.33 6.30 -10.27
CA ILE A 7 -0.01 6.83 -10.60
C ILE A 7 -0.15 7.79 -11.79
N THR A 8 0.27 9.05 -11.59
CA THR A 8 0.30 10.04 -12.66
C THR A 8 1.25 9.61 -13.78
N VAL A 9 1.05 10.15 -14.98
CA VAL A 9 1.91 9.86 -16.15
C VAL A 9 3.40 10.08 -15.83
N GLN A 10 3.72 11.14 -15.07
CA GLN A 10 5.10 11.45 -14.66
C GLN A 10 5.68 10.36 -13.75
N VAL A 11 4.92 9.89 -12.76
CA VAL A 11 5.37 8.83 -11.84
C VAL A 11 5.55 7.51 -12.58
N SER A 12 4.63 7.17 -13.49
CA SER A 12 4.76 5.99 -14.35
C SER A 12 6.00 6.06 -15.23
N GLN A 13 6.35 7.24 -15.75
CA GLN A 13 7.55 7.42 -16.55
C GLN A 13 8.82 7.27 -15.70
N LEU A 14 8.86 7.83 -14.47
CA LEU A 14 9.99 7.68 -13.57
C LEU A 14 10.23 6.20 -13.19
N LEU A 15 9.15 5.44 -12.99
CA LEU A 15 9.26 4.00 -12.76
C LEU A 15 9.86 3.28 -13.98
N LYS A 16 9.38 3.58 -15.19
CA LYS A 16 9.90 3.04 -16.45
C LYS A 16 11.38 3.35 -16.67
N ASP A 17 11.79 4.56 -16.34
CA ASP A 17 13.17 5.04 -16.50
C ASP A 17 14.11 4.55 -15.38
N GLY A 18 13.61 3.80 -14.41
CA GLY A 18 14.41 3.19 -13.33
C GLY A 18 14.83 4.17 -12.22
N TYR A 19 14.19 5.35 -12.13
CA TYR A 19 14.44 6.31 -11.05
C TYR A 19 13.70 5.96 -9.75
N MET A 20 12.76 5.02 -9.79
CA MET A 20 12.02 4.55 -8.62
C MET A 20 11.65 3.08 -8.79
N GLU A 21 11.31 2.45 -7.68
CA GLU A 21 10.81 1.09 -7.60
C GLU A 21 9.35 1.09 -7.13
N ALA A 22 8.58 0.10 -7.56
CA ALA A 22 7.23 -0.14 -7.08
C ALA A 22 7.20 -1.43 -6.24
N VAL A 23 6.52 -1.36 -5.11
CA VAL A 23 6.30 -2.53 -4.24
C VAL A 23 4.80 -2.74 -4.03
N ASP A 24 4.39 -4.00 -3.97
CA ASP A 24 3.03 -4.39 -3.64
C ASP A 24 2.89 -4.64 -2.14
N ILE A 25 1.92 -3.99 -1.52
CA ILE A 25 1.53 -4.20 -0.14
C ILE A 25 0.11 -4.75 -0.11
N LYS A 26 -0.05 -5.92 0.46
CA LYS A 26 -1.37 -6.56 0.58
C LYS A 26 -2.24 -5.84 1.60
N GLN A 27 -3.56 -5.96 1.44
CA GLN A 27 -4.54 -5.25 2.27
C GLN A 27 -4.39 -5.54 3.76
N LEU A 28 -4.25 -6.80 4.16
CA LEU A 28 -4.10 -7.16 5.56
C LEU A 28 -2.81 -6.60 6.16
N GLU A 29 -1.69 -6.67 5.44
CA GLU A 29 -0.41 -6.09 5.86
C GLU A 29 -0.51 -4.56 6.01
N SER A 30 -1.22 -3.90 5.12
CA SER A 30 -1.45 -2.46 5.18
C SER A 30 -2.20 -2.07 6.46
N PHE A 31 -3.30 -2.76 6.79
CA PHE A 31 -4.06 -2.48 8.01
C PHE A 31 -3.30 -2.87 9.28
N ASP A 32 -2.52 -3.96 9.27
CA ASP A 32 -1.66 -4.34 10.39
C ASP A 32 -0.64 -3.23 10.70
N ALA A 33 0.04 -2.74 9.67
CA ALA A 33 0.96 -1.62 9.79
C ALA A 33 0.28 -0.34 10.31
N GLY A 34 -0.93 -0.04 9.85
CA GLY A 34 -1.72 1.10 10.32
C GLY A 34 -2.10 0.99 11.79
N CYS A 35 -2.53 -0.18 12.25
CA CYS A 35 -2.83 -0.44 13.65
C CYS A 35 -1.58 -0.33 14.53
N LEU A 36 -0.46 -0.89 14.10
CA LEU A 36 0.82 -0.77 14.80
C LEU A 36 1.25 0.69 14.93
N PHE A 37 1.14 1.45 13.84
CA PHE A 37 1.48 2.87 13.82
C PHE A 37 0.58 3.69 14.76
N ALA A 38 -0.73 3.41 14.76
CA ALA A 38 -1.67 4.07 15.66
C ALA A 38 -1.36 3.80 17.14
N GLN A 39 -0.93 2.58 17.47
CA GLN A 39 -0.51 2.23 18.83
C GLN A 39 0.81 2.89 19.24
N ALA A 40 1.77 3.00 18.32
CA ALA A 40 3.09 3.56 18.60
C ALA A 40 3.09 5.09 18.63
N GLU A 41 2.39 5.73 17.68
CA GLU A 41 2.46 7.17 17.43
C GLU A 41 1.18 7.92 17.86
N GLY A 42 0.10 7.22 18.22
CA GLY A 42 -1.17 7.84 18.59
C GLY A 42 -1.92 8.49 17.43
N ILE A 43 -1.58 8.15 16.20
CA ILE A 43 -2.19 8.68 14.97
C ILE A 43 -2.81 7.53 14.19
N ILE A 44 -4.12 7.62 13.89
CA ILE A 44 -4.80 6.66 13.02
C ILE A 44 -4.58 7.11 11.58
N PRO A 45 -3.78 6.41 10.78
CA PRO A 45 -3.51 6.80 9.40
C PRO A 45 -4.67 6.45 8.48
N ALA A 46 -4.80 7.17 7.35
CA ALA A 46 -5.68 6.74 6.27
C ALA A 46 -5.21 5.37 5.72
N PRO A 47 -6.12 4.47 5.28
CA PRO A 47 -5.75 3.16 4.73
C PRO A 47 -4.73 3.25 3.59
N GLU A 48 -4.79 4.29 2.77
CA GLU A 48 -3.83 4.55 1.70
C GLU A 48 -2.42 4.83 2.25
N SER A 49 -2.33 5.61 3.33
CA SER A 49 -1.04 5.92 3.99
C SER A 49 -0.44 4.69 4.67
N CYS A 50 -1.26 3.70 5.04
CA CYS A 50 -0.79 2.46 5.65
C CYS A 50 0.13 1.67 4.72
N HIS A 51 -0.01 1.79 3.40
CA HIS A 51 0.91 1.18 2.43
C HIS A 51 2.33 1.73 2.57
N ALA A 52 2.47 3.04 2.74
CA ALA A 52 3.78 3.67 2.97
C ALA A 52 4.38 3.27 4.32
N ILE A 53 3.55 3.14 5.36
CA ILE A 53 3.97 2.68 6.68
C ILE A 53 4.45 1.22 6.61
N ALA A 54 3.72 0.33 5.94
CA ALA A 54 4.11 -1.07 5.77
C ALA A 54 5.43 -1.20 5.01
N ALA A 55 5.63 -0.43 3.93
CA ALA A 55 6.89 -0.38 3.20
C ALA A 55 8.04 0.11 4.10
N THR A 56 7.79 1.13 4.93
CA THR A 56 8.76 1.64 5.91
C THR A 56 9.16 0.56 6.93
N ILE A 57 8.20 -0.20 7.45
CA ILE A 57 8.45 -1.31 8.37
C ILE A 57 9.30 -2.39 7.69
N ARG A 58 9.02 -2.75 6.43
CA ARG A 58 9.84 -3.70 5.66
C ARG A 58 11.29 -3.22 5.54
N GLU A 59 11.51 -1.95 5.19
CA GLU A 59 12.86 -1.38 5.07
C GLU A 59 13.57 -1.30 6.43
N ALA A 60 12.88 -0.92 7.50
CA ALA A 60 13.44 -0.90 8.85
C ALA A 60 13.87 -2.31 9.31
N ASN A 61 13.07 -3.34 9.00
CA ASN A 61 13.42 -4.73 9.30
C ASN A 61 14.65 -5.20 8.50
N LYS A 62 14.78 -4.82 7.23
CA LYS A 62 16.00 -5.09 6.45
C LYS A 62 17.23 -4.45 7.09
N CYS A 63 17.11 -3.18 7.52
CA CYS A 63 18.20 -2.48 8.20
C CYS A 63 18.60 -3.20 9.51
N LYS A 64 17.62 -3.69 10.26
CA LYS A 64 17.88 -4.48 11.47
C LYS A 64 18.62 -5.79 11.18
N GLU A 65 18.27 -6.47 10.10
CA GLU A 65 18.91 -7.74 9.69
C GLU A 65 20.33 -7.52 9.16
N THR A 66 20.54 -6.45 8.38
CA THR A 66 21.84 -6.13 7.75
C THR A 66 22.77 -5.34 8.67
N GLY A 67 22.27 -4.72 9.72
CA GLY A 67 23.01 -3.78 10.56
C GLY A 67 23.28 -2.42 9.87
N GLU A 68 22.60 -2.12 8.77
CA GLU A 68 22.76 -0.89 8.02
C GLU A 68 21.97 0.25 8.69
N GLU A 69 22.59 1.42 8.86
CA GLU A 69 21.90 2.61 9.34
C GLU A 69 21.31 3.41 8.16
N LYS A 70 19.99 3.65 8.20
CA LYS A 70 19.28 4.45 7.19
C LYS A 70 18.33 5.45 7.83
N VAL A 71 18.12 6.56 7.15
CA VAL A 71 17.00 7.47 7.41
C VAL A 71 15.91 7.16 6.40
N ILE A 72 14.76 6.73 6.87
CA ILE A 72 13.60 6.36 6.04
C ILE A 72 12.55 7.46 6.17
N LEU A 73 12.27 8.14 5.05
CA LEU A 73 11.22 9.16 4.97
C LEU A 73 10.02 8.56 4.24
N PHE A 74 8.82 8.69 4.80
CA PHE A 74 7.57 8.33 4.14
C PHE A 74 6.54 9.46 4.23
N ASN A 75 5.58 9.50 3.30
CA ASN A 75 4.49 10.44 3.33
C ASN A 75 3.32 9.88 4.15
N LEU A 76 2.89 10.62 5.17
CA LEU A 76 1.67 10.37 5.91
C LEU A 76 0.60 11.35 5.42
N SER A 77 -0.13 10.96 4.38
CA SER A 77 -1.20 11.76 3.79
C SER A 77 -2.55 11.28 4.27
N GLY A 78 -3.27 12.14 4.99
CA GLY A 78 -4.61 11.84 5.49
C GLY A 78 -4.63 11.03 6.79
N HIS A 79 -5.76 11.15 7.48
CA HIS A 79 -6.09 10.45 8.71
C HIS A 79 -7.20 9.41 8.46
N GLY A 80 -7.26 8.37 9.29
CA GLY A 80 -8.24 7.27 9.17
C GLY A 80 -9.56 7.50 9.90
N LEU A 81 -9.84 8.70 10.44
CA LEU A 81 -11.04 8.94 11.24
C LEU A 81 -12.35 8.74 10.47
N ILE A 82 -12.33 8.93 9.16
CA ILE A 82 -13.48 8.67 8.28
C ILE A 82 -13.51 7.21 7.79
N ASP A 83 -12.45 6.44 8.03
CA ASP A 83 -12.27 5.06 7.54
C ASP A 83 -12.40 4.02 8.65
N MET A 84 -12.93 4.42 9.82
CA MET A 84 -13.05 3.55 10.99
C MET A 84 -13.84 2.27 10.71
N ALA A 85 -14.81 2.30 9.80
CA ALA A 85 -15.54 1.11 9.38
C ALA A 85 -14.64 0.07 8.68
N SER A 86 -13.59 0.51 7.99
CA SER A 86 -12.61 -0.39 7.36
C SER A 86 -11.66 -1.00 8.41
N TYR A 87 -11.26 -0.22 9.40
CA TYR A 87 -10.50 -0.71 10.55
C TYR A 87 -11.30 -1.70 11.38
N ASP A 88 -12.59 -1.43 11.61
CA ASP A 88 -13.49 -2.34 12.32
C ASP A 88 -13.58 -3.71 11.62
N LYS A 89 -13.76 -3.72 10.29
CA LYS A 89 -13.74 -4.95 9.48
C LYS A 89 -12.40 -5.68 9.58
N TYR A 90 -11.28 -4.96 9.59
CA TYR A 90 -9.97 -5.58 9.77
C TYR A 90 -9.86 -6.24 11.14
N LEU A 91 -10.19 -5.53 12.22
CA LEU A 91 -10.11 -6.02 13.59
C LEU A 91 -11.08 -7.17 13.87
N SER A 92 -12.22 -7.20 13.19
CA SER A 92 -13.21 -8.30 13.25
C SER A 92 -12.80 -9.54 12.43
N GLY A 93 -11.73 -9.44 11.62
CA GLY A 93 -11.27 -10.54 10.76
C GLY A 93 -12.10 -10.71 9.47
N ASP A 94 -12.92 -9.72 9.12
CA ASP A 94 -13.79 -9.76 7.94
C ASP A 94 -13.07 -9.33 6.65
N LEU A 95 -11.85 -8.79 6.76
CA LEU A 95 -11.03 -8.45 5.60
C LEU A 95 -10.18 -9.63 5.15
N VAL A 96 -10.07 -9.78 3.84
CA VAL A 96 -9.23 -10.78 3.19
C VAL A 96 -8.34 -10.14 2.14
N ASN A 97 -7.18 -10.70 1.89
CA ASN A 97 -6.38 -10.29 0.75
C ASN A 97 -7.08 -10.68 -0.54
N TYR A 98 -7.26 -9.70 -1.41
CA TYR A 98 -7.80 -9.92 -2.74
C TYR A 98 -6.64 -9.98 -3.74
N GLU A 99 -6.54 -11.08 -4.46
CA GLU A 99 -5.56 -11.25 -5.53
C GLU A 99 -6.29 -11.29 -6.87
N LEU A 100 -5.85 -10.42 -7.78
CA LEU A 100 -6.30 -10.48 -9.16
C LEU A 100 -5.63 -11.70 -9.81
N THR A 101 -6.44 -12.56 -10.40
CA THR A 101 -5.92 -13.65 -11.23
C THR A 101 -5.53 -13.14 -12.61
N ASP A 102 -4.64 -13.86 -13.31
CA ASP A 102 -4.28 -13.53 -14.69
C ASP A 102 -5.52 -13.49 -15.60
N ALA A 103 -6.51 -14.33 -15.30
CA ALA A 103 -7.79 -14.34 -16.02
C ALA A 103 -8.59 -13.04 -15.80
N ASP A 104 -8.60 -12.49 -14.56
CA ASP A 104 -9.25 -11.21 -14.28
C ASP A 104 -8.55 -10.06 -14.98
N ILE A 105 -7.21 -10.11 -15.01
CA ILE A 105 -6.39 -9.11 -15.71
C ILE A 105 -6.69 -9.15 -17.22
N GLN A 106 -6.68 -10.33 -17.81
CA GLN A 106 -6.95 -10.50 -19.26
C GLN A 106 -8.35 -10.02 -19.62
N LYS A 107 -9.35 -10.39 -18.82
CA LYS A 107 -10.74 -9.93 -19.02
C LYS A 107 -10.83 -8.40 -19.02
N ASN A 108 -10.18 -7.74 -18.06
CA ASN A 108 -10.18 -6.29 -17.98
C ASN A 108 -9.45 -5.64 -19.17
N LEU A 109 -8.36 -6.24 -19.66
CA LEU A 109 -7.64 -5.78 -20.85
C LEU A 109 -8.50 -5.92 -22.11
N ASP A 110 -9.23 -7.02 -22.25
CA ASP A 110 -10.14 -7.25 -23.38
C ASP A 110 -11.31 -6.25 -23.37
N GLU A 111 -11.84 -5.91 -22.20
CA GLU A 111 -12.88 -4.88 -22.06
C GLU A 111 -12.36 -3.48 -22.46
N ILE A 112 -11.14 -3.12 -22.09
CA ILE A 112 -10.51 -1.84 -22.45
C ILE A 112 -10.21 -1.82 -23.96
N GLY A 113 -9.71 -2.92 -24.53
CA GLY A 113 -9.42 -3.03 -25.96
C GLY A 113 -10.65 -2.89 -26.85
N ASN A 114 -11.83 -3.20 -26.33
CA ASN A 114 -13.12 -3.03 -27.05
C ASN A 114 -13.69 -1.60 -26.97
N LEU A 115 -13.07 -0.71 -26.18
CA LEU A 115 -13.47 0.70 -26.03
C LEU A 115 -12.66 1.66 -26.94
N ALA A 116 -11.66 1.15 -27.65
CA ALA A 116 -10.82 1.88 -28.61
C ALA A 116 -11.25 1.62 -30.05
#